data_fa9079d0d52590568567cf9ceec7dea8
#
_entry.id   fa9079d0d52590568567cf9ceec7dea8
#
_cell.length_a   1.000
_cell.length_b   1.000
_cell.length_c   1.000
_cell.angle_alpha   90.00
_cell.angle_beta   90.00
_cell.angle_gamma   90.00
#
_symmetry.space_group_name_H-M   'P 1'
#
loop_
_entity.id
_entity.type
_entity.pdbx_description
1 polymer ?
#
loop_
_entity_poly.entity_id
_entity_poly.type
_entity_poly.pdbx_seq_one_letter_code
_entity_poly.pdbx_strand_id
1 'polypeptide(L)'
;MVILRHRSPRGDEFYSLYGHLNPSSVTQLKVGQELSAGDVFAHLGEPSHNGGWDPHVHVQLALSIEGMGYDWPGAVDPDDMNLWQSVCPNPSLLLNLDHDVTQYSPPSKDHAQQVRQDHFGQNLKLSYAEPLMFLRGWRHYLFDEWGRPYLDAYNNVPHVGHAHPRVAQVAAEQLVRINTNSRYLHPSRSAFAEQVLSHMPSELSVCYFVNSGSEANELALRLARAHTGAKQIITPQHGYFGNTTGTVDISAYKFASPKARAGGLSQPDWVHLVDVADDYRGQYRRDDKAAGELYAQQVAQHIATLKTNGEQLAGFIAETFPSVGGQIVPPPDYLQHVYKHVRSAGGLCIADEVQTGLGRLGDFYFGFEQQQVVPDVVVLGKPIGNGHPIGVVVTRPAIAASFAHGPEFFSTFGGSNLSCVVGTEVLRIVEDEQLMNNAQDMGKLLFAGLRKLQREHACIGDVRGFGLFVGVDLISDPDSRKPATQIADYVKNRMCEERILMGSEGPDDNVLKIRPPLTIGAEDVNHLLHMLDKVMHEVKVLTA
;
A
#
# COMPACT_ATOMS: atom_id res chain seq x y z
N MET A 1 -7.92 -32.79 -7.20
CA MET A 1 -8.41 -33.34 -5.93
C MET A 1 -9.01 -34.72 -6.17
N VAL A 2 -8.78 -35.67 -5.29
CA VAL A 2 -9.36 -37.02 -5.29
C VAL A 2 -9.97 -37.29 -3.92
N ILE A 3 -11.19 -37.83 -3.89
CA ILE A 3 -11.83 -38.28 -2.66
C ILE A 3 -11.99 -39.81 -2.75
N LEU A 4 -11.47 -40.50 -1.75
CA LEU A 4 -11.62 -41.96 -1.63
C LEU A 4 -12.64 -42.25 -0.54
N ARG A 5 -13.56 -43.18 -0.85
CA ARG A 5 -14.47 -43.78 0.14
C ARG A 5 -13.84 -45.06 0.69
N HIS A 6 -13.72 -45.11 2.00
CA HIS A 6 -13.23 -46.29 2.71
C HIS A 6 -14.37 -47.00 3.45
N ARG A 7 -14.24 -48.29 3.60
CA ARG A 7 -15.14 -49.09 4.42
C ARG A 7 -14.36 -49.91 5.44
N SER A 8 -14.70 -49.72 6.71
CA SER A 8 -14.08 -50.49 7.79
C SER A 8 -14.51 -51.96 7.75
N PRO A 9 -13.77 -52.89 8.42
CA PRO A 9 -14.23 -54.26 8.57
C PRO A 9 -15.60 -54.42 9.28
N ARG A 10 -16.02 -53.39 10.01
CA ARG A 10 -17.33 -53.35 10.70
C ARG A 10 -18.46 -52.79 9.82
N GLY A 11 -18.10 -52.33 8.61
CA GLY A 11 -19.04 -51.74 7.65
C GLY A 11 -19.20 -50.21 7.73
N ASP A 12 -18.51 -49.55 8.66
CA ASP A 12 -18.56 -48.08 8.75
C ASP A 12 -17.88 -47.46 7.54
N GLU A 13 -18.42 -46.39 7.01
CA GLU A 13 -17.82 -45.64 5.91
C GLU A 13 -17.17 -44.37 6.42
N PHE A 14 -16.03 -44.01 5.85
CA PHE A 14 -15.35 -42.74 6.01
C PHE A 14 -14.66 -42.36 4.71
N TYR A 15 -14.18 -41.13 4.63
CA TYR A 15 -13.62 -40.55 3.40
C TYR A 15 -12.27 -39.97 3.66
N SER A 16 -11.39 -40.05 2.66
CA SER A 16 -10.13 -39.29 2.61
C SER A 16 -10.06 -38.43 1.36
N LEU A 17 -9.65 -37.17 1.53
CA LEU A 17 -9.43 -36.23 0.46
C LEU A 17 -7.94 -36.05 0.25
N TYR A 18 -7.53 -36.00 -1.01
CA TYR A 18 -6.16 -35.71 -1.44
C TYR A 18 -6.17 -34.52 -2.38
N GLY A 19 -5.63 -33.39 -1.93
CA GLY A 19 -5.50 -32.15 -2.69
C GLY A 19 -4.12 -31.93 -3.28
N HIS A 20 -4.00 -30.93 -4.13
CA HIS A 20 -2.74 -30.49 -4.76
C HIS A 20 -2.05 -31.55 -5.61
N LEU A 21 -2.85 -32.40 -6.23
CA LEU A 21 -2.37 -33.47 -7.11
C LEU A 21 -2.16 -32.97 -8.55
N ASN A 22 -1.24 -33.64 -9.26
CA ASN A 22 -0.97 -33.37 -10.67
C ASN A 22 -2.22 -33.69 -11.52
N PRO A 23 -2.76 -32.75 -12.31
CA PRO A 23 -3.97 -32.95 -13.09
C PRO A 23 -3.89 -34.13 -14.07
N SER A 24 -2.73 -34.36 -14.70
CA SER A 24 -2.58 -35.46 -15.66
C SER A 24 -2.67 -36.84 -15.01
N SER A 25 -2.27 -36.98 -13.74
CA SER A 25 -2.44 -38.23 -13.00
C SER A 25 -3.88 -38.42 -12.53
N VAL A 26 -4.56 -37.33 -12.12
CA VAL A 26 -5.95 -37.39 -11.68
C VAL A 26 -6.92 -37.72 -12.81
N THR A 27 -6.68 -37.20 -14.03
CA THR A 27 -7.56 -37.48 -15.19
C THR A 27 -7.54 -38.95 -15.66
N GLN A 28 -6.58 -39.73 -15.19
CA GLN A 28 -6.51 -41.16 -15.48
C GLN A 28 -7.42 -42.00 -14.58
N LEU A 29 -7.87 -41.42 -13.46
CA LEU A 29 -8.76 -42.09 -12.50
C LEU A 29 -10.21 -42.05 -12.98
N LYS A 30 -10.98 -43.09 -12.60
CA LYS A 30 -12.43 -43.18 -12.87
C LYS A 30 -13.23 -43.17 -11.58
N VAL A 31 -14.33 -42.46 -11.59
CA VAL A 31 -15.27 -42.50 -10.44
C VAL A 31 -15.75 -43.94 -10.24
N GLY A 32 -15.70 -44.44 -9.00
CA GLY A 32 -16.01 -45.81 -8.66
C GLY A 32 -14.88 -46.81 -8.89
N GLN A 33 -13.69 -46.37 -9.29
CA GLN A 33 -12.51 -47.22 -9.36
C GLN A 33 -12.12 -47.71 -7.97
N GLU A 34 -11.89 -49.01 -7.82
CA GLU A 34 -11.38 -49.59 -6.58
C GLU A 34 -9.84 -49.48 -6.54
N LEU A 35 -9.33 -49.14 -5.37
CA LEU A 35 -7.89 -49.06 -5.09
C LEU A 35 -7.56 -49.97 -3.92
N SER A 36 -6.42 -50.65 -4.02
CA SER A 36 -5.89 -51.47 -2.93
C SER A 36 -4.90 -50.67 -2.09
N ALA A 37 -4.68 -51.07 -0.85
CA ALA A 37 -3.66 -50.48 -0.02
C ALA A 37 -2.25 -50.61 -0.68
N GLY A 38 -1.57 -49.50 -0.82
CA GLY A 38 -0.26 -49.41 -1.50
C GLY A 38 -0.31 -49.05 -2.98
N ASP A 39 -1.49 -48.94 -3.59
CA ASP A 39 -1.62 -48.49 -4.98
C ASP A 39 -1.21 -47.03 -5.11
N VAL A 40 -0.33 -46.72 -6.08
CA VAL A 40 0.00 -45.35 -6.47
C VAL A 40 -1.09 -44.87 -7.43
N PHE A 41 -1.94 -43.96 -7.00
CA PHE A 41 -3.07 -43.46 -7.78
C PHE A 41 -2.88 -42.06 -8.36
N ALA A 42 -1.95 -41.27 -7.79
CA ALA A 42 -1.65 -39.92 -8.29
C ALA A 42 -0.24 -39.47 -7.90
N HIS A 43 0.21 -38.40 -8.51
CA HIS A 43 1.46 -37.73 -8.20
C HIS A 43 1.19 -36.32 -7.64
N LEU A 44 2.16 -35.75 -6.90
CA LEU A 44 2.09 -34.39 -6.41
C LEU A 44 2.03 -33.40 -7.56
N GLY A 45 1.24 -32.34 -7.41
CA GLY A 45 1.19 -31.23 -8.36
C GLY A 45 2.40 -30.31 -8.21
N GLU A 46 2.87 -29.82 -9.35
CA GLU A 46 3.88 -28.77 -9.39
C GLU A 46 3.28 -27.42 -8.93
N PRO A 47 4.11 -26.40 -8.63
CA PRO A 47 3.64 -25.08 -8.17
C PRO A 47 2.58 -24.46 -9.08
N SER A 48 2.67 -24.66 -10.40
CA SER A 48 1.67 -24.21 -11.38
C SER A 48 0.26 -24.82 -11.22
N HIS A 49 0.15 -25.92 -10.49
CA HIS A 49 -1.10 -26.69 -10.32
C HIS A 49 -1.56 -26.83 -8.86
N ASN A 50 -0.77 -26.30 -7.90
CA ASN A 50 -1.04 -26.45 -6.47
C ASN A 50 -1.22 -25.11 -5.73
N GLY A 51 -1.44 -24.02 -6.44
CA GLY A 51 -1.60 -22.70 -5.85
C GLY A 51 -0.28 -21.95 -5.62
N GLY A 52 0.81 -22.35 -6.26
CA GLY A 52 2.12 -21.70 -6.18
C GLY A 52 3.01 -22.18 -5.02
N TRP A 53 2.68 -23.30 -4.40
CA TRP A 53 3.40 -23.89 -3.28
C TRP A 53 4.43 -24.91 -3.71
N ASP A 54 5.38 -25.23 -2.83
CA ASP A 54 6.22 -26.39 -3.00
C ASP A 54 5.36 -27.66 -3.18
N PRO A 55 5.79 -28.64 -3.99
CA PRO A 55 5.03 -29.89 -4.20
C PRO A 55 4.72 -30.56 -2.87
N HIS A 56 3.43 -30.70 -2.56
CA HIS A 56 2.92 -31.30 -1.32
C HIS A 56 1.57 -31.94 -1.58
N VAL A 57 1.11 -32.75 -0.65
CA VAL A 57 -0.25 -33.28 -0.64
C VAL A 57 -1.03 -32.69 0.54
N HIS A 58 -2.25 -32.27 0.27
CA HIS A 58 -3.22 -31.94 1.30
C HIS A 58 -4.04 -33.20 1.58
N VAL A 59 -4.04 -33.69 2.81
CA VAL A 59 -4.81 -34.87 3.21
C VAL A 59 -5.81 -34.48 4.30
N GLN A 60 -7.08 -34.81 4.06
CA GLN A 60 -8.14 -34.68 5.08
C GLN A 60 -8.85 -36.04 5.27
N LEU A 61 -9.34 -36.29 6.48
CA LEU A 61 -10.30 -37.34 6.76
C LEU A 61 -11.67 -36.71 7.02
N ALA A 62 -12.74 -37.37 6.60
CA ALA A 62 -14.09 -37.00 7.00
C ALA A 62 -14.89 -38.26 7.37
N LEU A 63 -15.61 -38.19 8.47
CA LEU A 63 -16.50 -39.25 8.92
C LEU A 63 -17.83 -39.22 8.15
N SER A 64 -18.17 -38.09 7.56
CA SER A 64 -19.33 -37.89 6.70
C SER A 64 -19.07 -36.82 5.68
N ILE A 65 -19.69 -36.90 4.52
CA ILE A 65 -19.71 -35.85 3.49
C ILE A 65 -21.12 -35.27 3.32
N GLU A 66 -22.04 -35.62 4.17
CA GLU A 66 -23.42 -35.14 4.13
C GLU A 66 -23.47 -33.64 4.39
N GLY A 67 -24.06 -32.90 3.48
CA GLY A 67 -24.11 -31.44 3.51
C GLY A 67 -22.84 -30.71 2.97
N MET A 68 -21.71 -31.39 2.83
CA MET A 68 -20.46 -30.81 2.31
C MET A 68 -20.24 -31.10 0.83
N GLY A 69 -20.90 -32.11 0.28
CA GLY A 69 -20.65 -32.55 -1.10
C GLY A 69 -19.19 -32.95 -1.35
N TYR A 70 -18.62 -32.44 -2.43
CA TYR A 70 -17.23 -32.68 -2.81
C TYR A 70 -16.32 -31.46 -2.64
N ASP A 71 -16.83 -30.37 -2.08
CA ASP A 71 -16.09 -29.13 -1.83
C ASP A 71 -15.85 -28.96 -0.32
N TRP A 72 -14.82 -29.60 0.17
CA TRP A 72 -14.47 -29.54 1.59
C TRP A 72 -13.58 -28.32 1.85
N PRO A 73 -13.79 -27.59 2.95
CA PRO A 73 -12.94 -26.46 3.28
C PRO A 73 -11.51 -26.92 3.56
N GLY A 74 -10.56 -26.32 2.85
CA GLY A 74 -9.12 -26.56 3.05
C GLY A 74 -8.55 -25.88 4.28
N ALA A 75 -9.27 -24.89 4.81
CA ALA A 75 -8.99 -24.18 6.05
C ALA A 75 -10.31 -23.80 6.70
N VAL A 76 -10.34 -23.75 8.03
CA VAL A 76 -11.53 -23.43 8.82
C VAL A 76 -11.24 -22.31 9.79
N ASP A 77 -12.29 -21.59 10.20
CA ASP A 77 -12.15 -20.59 11.25
C ASP A 77 -11.76 -21.27 12.58
N PRO A 78 -10.79 -20.75 13.32
CA PRO A 78 -10.43 -21.28 14.63
C PRO A 78 -11.60 -21.38 15.61
N ASP A 79 -12.58 -20.50 15.49
CA ASP A 79 -13.77 -20.52 16.36
C ASP A 79 -14.67 -21.74 16.10
N ASP A 80 -14.62 -22.31 14.87
CA ASP A 80 -15.33 -23.52 14.47
C ASP A 80 -14.48 -24.80 14.59
N MET A 81 -13.26 -24.71 15.13
CA MET A 81 -12.32 -25.82 15.18
C MET A 81 -12.89 -27.09 15.82
N ASN A 82 -13.63 -26.94 16.93
CA ASN A 82 -14.22 -28.07 17.64
C ASN A 82 -15.25 -28.83 16.79
N LEU A 83 -16.04 -28.09 15.99
CA LEU A 83 -17.00 -28.67 15.05
C LEU A 83 -16.26 -29.48 13.98
N TRP A 84 -15.27 -28.85 13.34
CA TRP A 84 -14.54 -29.50 12.26
C TRP A 84 -13.70 -30.69 12.74
N GLN A 85 -13.11 -30.63 13.92
CA GLN A 85 -12.40 -31.77 14.50
C GLN A 85 -13.32 -32.97 14.77
N SER A 86 -14.62 -32.73 15.03
CA SER A 86 -15.60 -33.81 15.22
C SER A 86 -15.97 -34.50 13.92
N VAL A 87 -15.95 -33.78 12.79
CA VAL A 87 -16.31 -34.31 11.45
C VAL A 87 -15.07 -34.75 10.69
N CYS A 88 -13.96 -34.02 10.83
CA CYS A 88 -12.69 -34.24 10.15
C CYS A 88 -11.61 -34.61 11.17
N PRO A 89 -11.48 -35.87 11.59
CA PRO A 89 -10.44 -36.28 12.54
C PRO A 89 -9.06 -36.16 11.95
N ASN A 90 -8.06 -36.10 12.84
CA ASN A 90 -6.66 -35.96 12.46
C ASN A 90 -6.21 -37.10 11.50
N PRO A 91 -5.73 -36.78 10.29
CA PRO A 91 -5.29 -37.77 9.31
C PRO A 91 -4.04 -38.56 9.73
N SER A 92 -3.30 -38.13 10.75
CA SER A 92 -2.15 -38.87 11.29
C SER A 92 -2.49 -40.30 11.68
N LEU A 93 -3.76 -40.54 12.02
CA LEU A 93 -4.29 -41.90 12.33
C LEU A 93 -4.12 -42.88 11.15
N LEU A 94 -4.23 -42.40 9.92
CA LEU A 94 -3.98 -43.19 8.70
C LEU A 94 -2.57 -43.12 8.19
N LEU A 95 -1.91 -42.01 8.40
CA LEU A 95 -0.57 -41.74 7.86
C LEU A 95 0.55 -42.24 8.78
N ASN A 96 0.20 -42.72 9.96
CA ASN A 96 1.15 -43.18 10.99
C ASN A 96 2.22 -42.13 11.32
N LEU A 97 1.80 -40.87 11.43
CA LEU A 97 2.67 -39.75 11.80
C LEU A 97 2.66 -39.54 13.31
N ASP A 98 3.80 -39.17 13.85
CA ASP A 98 3.90 -38.81 15.26
C ASP A 98 3.02 -37.60 15.59
N HIS A 99 2.39 -37.62 16.77
CA HIS A 99 1.46 -36.59 17.21
C HIS A 99 2.07 -35.19 17.18
N ASP A 100 3.34 -35.07 17.53
CA ASP A 100 4.06 -33.79 17.59
C ASP A 100 4.30 -33.17 16.20
N VAL A 101 4.26 -33.96 15.13
CA VAL A 101 4.42 -33.50 13.73
C VAL A 101 3.11 -32.96 13.17
N THR A 102 1.97 -33.23 13.82
CA THR A 102 0.62 -32.98 13.29
C THR A 102 -0.12 -31.85 13.99
N GLN A 103 0.46 -31.23 15.02
CA GLN A 103 -0.12 -30.07 15.69
C GLN A 103 0.50 -28.78 15.18
N TYR A 104 -0.32 -27.96 14.53
CA TYR A 104 0.08 -26.58 14.26
C TYR A 104 -0.02 -25.75 15.55
N SER A 105 1.10 -25.17 15.94
CA SER A 105 1.15 -24.17 17.00
C SER A 105 1.53 -22.83 16.36
N PRO A 106 0.63 -21.85 16.33
CA PRO A 106 0.96 -20.54 15.79
C PRO A 106 2.05 -19.88 16.66
N PRO A 107 2.87 -18.99 16.10
CA PRO A 107 3.75 -18.15 16.89
C PRO A 107 2.96 -17.37 17.94
N SER A 108 3.52 -17.24 19.14
CA SER A 108 2.85 -16.55 20.24
C SER A 108 2.75 -15.05 19.97
N LYS A 109 1.52 -14.55 19.80
CA LYS A 109 1.22 -13.11 19.67
C LYS A 109 1.59 -12.36 20.95
N ASP A 110 1.30 -12.94 22.13
CA ASP A 110 1.63 -12.34 23.42
C ASP A 110 3.16 -12.17 23.59
N HIS A 111 3.93 -13.18 23.18
CA HIS A 111 5.39 -13.06 23.18
C HIS A 111 5.86 -11.95 22.23
N ALA A 112 5.32 -11.86 21.02
CA ALA A 112 5.68 -10.79 20.08
C ALA A 112 5.32 -9.40 20.62
N GLN A 113 4.18 -9.26 21.31
CA GLN A 113 3.79 -8.02 21.98
C GLN A 113 4.74 -7.69 23.14
N GLN A 114 5.11 -8.66 23.96
CA GLN A 114 6.06 -8.47 25.07
C GLN A 114 7.42 -8.00 24.56
N VAL A 115 7.99 -8.68 23.56
CA VAL A 115 9.25 -8.28 22.92
C VAL A 115 9.17 -6.86 22.36
N ARG A 116 8.02 -6.51 21.78
CA ARG A 116 7.79 -5.15 21.25
C ARG A 116 7.75 -4.10 22.36
N GLN A 117 7.12 -4.41 23.51
CA GLN A 117 7.07 -3.51 24.66
C GLN A 117 8.46 -3.29 25.27
N ASP A 118 9.26 -4.36 25.36
CA ASP A 118 10.56 -4.34 26.02
C ASP A 118 11.67 -3.73 25.15
N HIS A 119 11.61 -3.89 23.82
CA HIS A 119 12.74 -3.63 22.95
C HIS A 119 12.47 -2.64 21.81
N PHE A 120 11.22 -2.26 21.54
CA PHE A 120 10.90 -1.29 20.46
C PHE A 120 10.58 0.08 21.06
N GLY A 121 10.84 1.13 20.27
CA GLY A 121 10.48 2.49 20.66
C GLY A 121 8.97 2.62 20.94
N GLN A 122 8.59 3.15 22.10
CA GLN A 122 7.18 3.28 22.53
C GLN A 122 6.31 4.16 21.63
N ASN A 123 6.93 4.98 20.78
CA ASN A 123 6.25 5.81 19.78
C ASN A 123 5.94 5.07 18.46
N LEU A 124 6.35 3.83 18.29
CA LEU A 124 5.93 2.96 17.20
C LEU A 124 4.53 2.40 17.51
N LYS A 125 3.51 2.95 16.86
CA LYS A 125 2.12 2.54 17.09
C LYS A 125 1.70 1.38 16.19
N LEU A 126 0.81 0.53 16.68
CA LEU A 126 0.03 -0.41 15.89
C LEU A 126 -1.22 0.29 15.31
N SER A 127 -1.76 -0.25 14.23
CA SER A 127 -2.83 0.41 13.46
C SER A 127 -4.23 0.22 14.05
N TYR A 128 -4.46 -0.88 14.76
CA TYR A 128 -5.78 -1.28 15.26
C TYR A 128 -5.78 -1.41 16.77
N ALA A 129 -6.96 -1.31 17.39
CA ALA A 129 -7.15 -1.47 18.83
C ALA A 129 -6.70 -2.87 19.29
N GLU A 130 -7.13 -3.90 18.55
CA GLU A 130 -6.63 -5.26 18.73
C GLU A 130 -5.43 -5.50 17.81
N PRO A 131 -4.25 -5.82 18.35
CA PRO A 131 -3.06 -6.10 17.56
C PRO A 131 -3.23 -7.28 16.63
N LEU A 132 -2.86 -7.13 15.37
CA LEU A 132 -2.83 -8.18 14.39
C LEU A 132 -1.41 -8.71 14.21
N MET A 133 -1.28 -10.02 13.96
CA MET A 133 -0.03 -10.66 13.59
C MET A 133 -0.24 -11.37 12.25
N PHE A 134 0.40 -10.85 11.19
CA PHE A 134 0.36 -11.45 9.87
C PHE A 134 1.64 -12.22 9.60
N LEU A 135 1.51 -13.45 9.11
CA LEU A 135 2.64 -14.31 8.79
C LEU A 135 2.85 -14.49 7.30
N ARG A 136 1.82 -14.22 6.50
CA ARG A 136 1.83 -14.44 5.05
C ARG A 136 1.04 -13.37 4.33
N GLY A 137 1.32 -13.22 3.05
CA GLY A 137 0.55 -12.39 2.14
C GLY A 137 0.43 -13.07 0.78
N TRP A 138 -0.66 -12.79 0.06
CA TRP A 138 -0.88 -13.23 -1.31
C TRP A 138 -1.78 -12.24 -2.05
N ARG A 139 -1.30 -11.67 -3.14
CA ARG A 139 -2.03 -10.66 -3.92
C ARG A 139 -2.46 -9.49 -3.03
N HIS A 140 -3.75 -9.33 -2.80
CA HIS A 140 -4.35 -8.30 -1.95
C HIS A 140 -4.88 -8.84 -0.62
N TYR A 141 -4.39 -10.01 -0.18
CA TYR A 141 -4.72 -10.61 1.12
C TYR A 141 -3.51 -10.73 2.02
N LEU A 142 -3.72 -10.52 3.31
CA LEU A 142 -2.81 -10.89 4.40
C LEU A 142 -3.45 -12.03 5.19
N PHE A 143 -2.62 -12.91 5.73
CA PHE A 143 -3.06 -14.05 6.52
C PHE A 143 -2.45 -13.97 7.91
N ASP A 144 -3.30 -14.07 8.93
CA ASP A 144 -2.87 -14.02 10.32
C ASP A 144 -2.15 -15.31 10.77
N GLU A 145 -1.83 -15.39 12.04
CA GLU A 145 -1.15 -16.53 12.66
C GLU A 145 -1.95 -17.84 12.59
N TRP A 146 -3.24 -17.77 12.31
CA TRP A 146 -4.12 -18.91 12.12
C TRP A 146 -4.43 -19.22 10.65
N GLY A 147 -3.91 -18.42 9.73
CA GLY A 147 -4.20 -18.54 8.31
C GLY A 147 -5.52 -17.87 7.88
N ARG A 148 -6.18 -17.09 8.74
CA ARG A 148 -7.39 -16.35 8.39
C ARG A 148 -7.06 -15.24 7.41
N PRO A 149 -7.76 -15.11 6.27
CA PRO A 149 -7.53 -14.08 5.29
C PRO A 149 -8.09 -12.73 5.75
N TYR A 150 -7.34 -11.68 5.50
CA TYR A 150 -7.74 -10.28 5.64
C TYR A 150 -7.59 -9.58 4.30
N LEU A 151 -8.65 -8.98 3.80
CA LEU A 151 -8.60 -8.15 2.60
C LEU A 151 -7.81 -6.86 2.91
N ASP A 152 -6.70 -6.67 2.21
CA ASP A 152 -5.86 -5.49 2.38
C ASP A 152 -6.36 -4.32 1.50
N ALA A 153 -7.25 -3.51 2.05
CA ALA A 153 -7.69 -2.27 1.41
C ALA A 153 -6.88 -1.04 1.88
N TYR A 154 -5.74 -1.25 2.56
CA TYR A 154 -4.99 -0.19 3.24
C TYR A 154 -3.57 0.03 2.70
N ASN A 155 -2.81 -1.05 2.47
CA ASN A 155 -1.38 -0.95 2.22
C ASN A 155 -1.07 -0.71 0.74
N ASN A 156 -0.54 0.46 0.43
CA ASN A 156 -0.08 0.80 -0.91
C ASN A 156 1.40 0.44 -1.17
N VAL A 157 2.06 -0.21 -0.24
CA VAL A 157 3.44 -0.69 -0.39
C VAL A 157 3.51 -1.92 -1.29
N PRO A 158 2.70 -3.00 -1.07
CA PRO A 158 2.67 -4.15 -1.95
C PRO A 158 1.84 -3.84 -3.22
N HIS A 159 2.40 -2.98 -4.05
CA HIS A 159 1.72 -2.38 -5.21
C HIS A 159 1.18 -3.41 -6.21
N VAL A 160 2.03 -4.38 -6.56
CA VAL A 160 1.69 -5.50 -7.45
C VAL A 160 1.19 -6.73 -6.70
N GLY A 161 0.84 -6.56 -5.42
CA GLY A 161 0.38 -7.60 -4.52
C GLY A 161 1.46 -8.16 -3.60
N HIS A 162 1.00 -8.71 -2.47
CA HIS A 162 1.87 -9.41 -1.52
C HIS A 162 2.46 -10.68 -2.14
N ALA A 163 3.69 -10.99 -1.78
CA ALA A 163 4.40 -12.23 -2.16
C ALA A 163 4.34 -12.54 -3.66
N HIS A 164 4.45 -11.53 -4.52
CA HIS A 164 4.39 -11.72 -5.96
C HIS A 164 5.50 -12.66 -6.45
N PRO A 165 5.19 -13.78 -7.14
CA PRO A 165 6.20 -14.82 -7.45
C PRO A 165 7.34 -14.32 -8.34
N ARG A 166 7.05 -13.45 -9.32
CA ARG A 166 8.11 -12.87 -10.19
C ARG A 166 9.08 -12.01 -9.40
N VAL A 167 8.58 -11.22 -8.42
CA VAL A 167 9.45 -10.41 -7.54
C VAL A 167 10.33 -11.30 -6.67
N ALA A 168 9.76 -12.36 -6.07
CA ALA A 168 10.51 -13.32 -5.27
C ALA A 168 11.58 -14.04 -6.10
N GLN A 169 11.25 -14.46 -7.33
CA GLN A 169 12.14 -15.14 -8.24
C GLN A 169 13.36 -14.28 -8.62
N VAL A 170 13.14 -13.05 -9.13
CA VAL A 170 14.27 -12.19 -9.54
C VAL A 170 15.15 -11.80 -8.36
N ALA A 171 14.56 -11.64 -7.16
CA ALA A 171 15.32 -11.37 -5.95
C ALA A 171 16.22 -12.55 -5.57
N ALA A 172 15.70 -13.79 -5.56
CA ALA A 172 16.46 -14.99 -5.25
C ALA A 172 17.59 -15.21 -6.28
N GLU A 173 17.29 -15.08 -7.59
CA GLU A 173 18.27 -15.22 -8.66
C GLU A 173 19.40 -14.18 -8.55
N GLN A 174 19.09 -12.96 -8.16
CA GLN A 174 20.12 -11.92 -8.03
C GLN A 174 20.99 -12.12 -6.79
N LEU A 175 20.41 -12.58 -5.67
CA LEU A 175 21.14 -12.81 -4.41
C LEU A 175 22.21 -13.90 -4.54
N VAL A 176 21.98 -14.94 -5.32
CA VAL A 176 23.00 -15.99 -5.56
C VAL A 176 24.12 -15.57 -6.51
N ARG A 177 23.98 -14.40 -7.17
CA ARG A 177 25.00 -13.87 -8.10
C ARG A 177 25.87 -12.84 -7.42
N ILE A 178 25.33 -11.67 -7.15
CA ILE A 178 26.00 -10.53 -6.50
C ILE A 178 24.99 -9.52 -6.01
N ASN A 179 25.23 -8.98 -4.83
CA ASN A 179 24.55 -7.78 -4.34
C ASN A 179 25.56 -6.84 -3.66
N THR A 180 25.88 -5.70 -4.29
CA THR A 180 26.87 -4.75 -3.80
C THR A 180 26.50 -3.32 -4.18
N ASN A 181 27.35 -2.36 -3.77
CA ASN A 181 27.15 -0.91 -3.98
C ASN A 181 27.25 -0.48 -5.45
N SER A 182 26.93 0.81 -5.71
CA SER A 182 26.86 1.40 -7.05
C SER A 182 28.20 1.80 -7.67
N ARG A 183 29.33 1.55 -7.01
CA ARG A 183 30.66 1.97 -7.51
C ARG A 183 31.19 1.12 -8.67
N TYR A 184 30.51 0.02 -9.00
CA TYR A 184 30.86 -0.85 -10.13
C TYR A 184 29.74 -0.84 -11.15
N LEU A 185 30.07 -0.88 -12.44
CA LEU A 185 29.06 -1.02 -13.48
C LEU A 185 28.33 -2.37 -13.35
N HIS A 186 27.01 -2.32 -13.53
CA HIS A 186 26.20 -3.54 -13.57
C HIS A 186 24.93 -3.30 -14.41
N PRO A 187 24.54 -4.25 -15.28
CA PRO A 187 23.40 -4.08 -16.18
C PRO A 187 22.06 -3.78 -15.48
N SER A 188 21.84 -4.32 -14.27
CA SER A 188 20.59 -4.10 -13.55
C SER A 188 20.32 -2.62 -13.26
N ARG A 189 21.37 -1.82 -13.02
CA ARG A 189 21.19 -0.38 -12.74
C ARG A 189 20.76 0.38 -13.97
N SER A 190 21.40 0.06 -15.13
CA SER A 190 21.04 0.68 -16.40
C SER A 190 19.59 0.33 -16.76
N ALA A 191 19.24 -0.97 -16.67
CA ALA A 191 17.89 -1.44 -16.95
C ALA A 191 16.84 -0.78 -16.05
N PHE A 192 17.13 -0.61 -14.74
CA PHE A 192 16.21 0.04 -13.83
C PHE A 192 16.06 1.54 -14.13
N ALA A 193 17.17 2.24 -14.43
CA ALA A 193 17.12 3.63 -14.83
C ALA A 193 16.30 3.82 -16.11
N GLU A 194 16.56 3.02 -17.15
CA GLU A 194 15.82 3.04 -18.42
C GLU A 194 14.31 2.78 -18.20
N GLN A 195 13.96 1.78 -17.37
CA GLN A 195 12.56 1.47 -17.07
C GLN A 195 11.86 2.59 -16.29
N VAL A 196 12.52 3.23 -15.32
CA VAL A 196 11.97 4.39 -14.61
C VAL A 196 11.77 5.56 -15.57
N LEU A 197 12.77 5.85 -16.39
CA LEU A 197 12.74 7.00 -17.30
C LEU A 197 11.78 6.82 -18.47
N SER A 198 11.44 5.59 -18.86
CA SER A 198 10.46 5.34 -19.94
C SER A 198 9.06 5.86 -19.60
N HIS A 199 8.74 6.05 -18.32
CA HIS A 199 7.48 6.62 -17.85
C HIS A 199 7.54 8.11 -17.53
N MET A 200 8.72 8.73 -17.63
CA MET A 200 8.90 10.14 -17.26
C MET A 200 8.78 11.05 -18.49
N PRO A 201 8.34 12.31 -18.30
CA PRO A 201 8.53 13.34 -19.30
C PRO A 201 10.02 13.47 -19.70
N SER A 202 10.29 13.72 -20.97
CA SER A 202 11.66 13.72 -21.55
C SER A 202 12.64 14.66 -20.86
N GLU A 203 12.16 15.72 -20.21
CA GLU A 203 12.96 16.68 -19.44
C GLU A 203 13.53 16.08 -18.15
N LEU A 204 12.91 15.03 -17.63
CA LEU A 204 13.29 14.33 -16.40
C LEU A 204 14.11 13.09 -16.78
N SER A 205 15.40 13.23 -16.97
CA SER A 205 16.25 12.20 -17.57
C SER A 205 17.45 11.77 -16.72
N VAL A 206 17.52 12.19 -15.46
CA VAL A 206 18.60 11.81 -14.53
C VAL A 206 18.02 11.17 -13.29
N CYS A 207 18.45 9.94 -12.98
CA CYS A 207 18.03 9.17 -11.79
C CYS A 207 19.10 9.15 -10.71
N TYR A 208 18.65 9.23 -9.46
CA TYR A 208 19.41 8.84 -8.27
C TYR A 208 18.65 7.76 -7.53
N PHE A 209 19.35 6.76 -7.05
CA PHE A 209 18.78 5.64 -6.29
C PHE A 209 19.17 5.74 -4.82
N VAL A 210 18.19 5.58 -3.96
CA VAL A 210 18.29 5.58 -2.49
C VAL A 210 17.42 4.43 -1.93
N ASN A 211 17.20 4.38 -0.61
CA ASN A 211 16.57 3.21 0.01
C ASN A 211 15.17 3.47 0.58
N SER A 212 14.71 4.70 0.54
CA SER A 212 13.41 5.09 1.09
C SER A 212 12.91 6.40 0.49
N GLY A 213 11.61 6.67 0.63
CA GLY A 213 11.04 7.98 0.32
C GLY A 213 11.65 9.11 1.19
N SER A 214 12.03 8.80 2.43
CA SER A 214 12.71 9.77 3.30
C SER A 214 14.06 10.21 2.75
N GLU A 215 14.91 9.26 2.35
CA GLU A 215 16.19 9.57 1.70
C GLU A 215 15.99 10.28 0.36
N ALA A 216 14.97 9.91 -0.40
CA ALA A 216 14.67 10.53 -1.68
C ALA A 216 14.23 11.99 -1.52
N ASN A 217 13.34 12.29 -0.57
CA ASN A 217 12.95 13.67 -0.26
C ASN A 217 14.12 14.49 0.32
N GLU A 218 14.95 13.90 1.18
CA GLU A 218 16.18 14.56 1.67
C GLU A 218 17.12 14.92 0.51
N LEU A 219 17.30 14.01 -0.45
CA LEU A 219 18.10 14.27 -1.65
C LEU A 219 17.46 15.34 -2.53
N ALA A 220 16.14 15.35 -2.69
CA ALA A 220 15.42 16.37 -3.44
C ALA A 220 15.66 17.78 -2.85
N LEU A 221 15.63 17.92 -1.52
CA LEU A 221 15.99 19.19 -0.85
C LEU A 221 17.45 19.59 -1.13
N ARG A 222 18.39 18.64 -1.10
CA ARG A 222 19.81 18.90 -1.41
C ARG A 222 19.99 19.35 -2.85
N LEU A 223 19.31 18.70 -3.81
CA LEU A 223 19.30 19.09 -5.22
C LEU A 223 18.78 20.53 -5.41
N ALA A 224 17.66 20.85 -4.77
CA ALA A 224 17.07 22.18 -4.83
C ALA A 224 18.03 23.25 -4.28
N ARG A 225 18.61 23.02 -3.11
CA ARG A 225 19.57 23.93 -2.48
C ARG A 225 20.86 24.10 -3.29
N ALA A 226 21.39 23.02 -3.85
CA ALA A 226 22.60 23.08 -4.68
C ALA A 226 22.36 23.82 -5.99
N HIS A 227 21.18 23.71 -6.58
CA HIS A 227 20.86 24.37 -7.84
C HIS A 227 20.57 25.87 -7.67
N THR A 228 19.82 26.23 -6.62
CA THR A 228 19.35 27.60 -6.41
C THR A 228 20.30 28.44 -5.53
N GLY A 229 21.18 27.80 -4.76
CA GLY A 229 21.96 28.45 -3.70
C GLY A 229 21.12 28.92 -2.50
N ALA A 230 19.83 28.68 -2.50
CA ALA A 230 18.87 29.11 -1.48
C ALA A 230 18.54 28.00 -0.46
N LYS A 231 17.88 28.38 0.65
CA LYS A 231 17.52 27.45 1.74
C LYS A 231 16.01 27.33 1.93
N GLN A 232 15.24 28.37 1.62
CA GLN A 232 13.84 28.50 1.96
C GLN A 232 12.97 27.51 1.18
N ILE A 233 12.06 26.83 1.84
CA ILE A 233 11.12 25.85 1.25
C ILE A 233 9.69 26.26 1.59
N ILE A 234 8.79 26.18 0.60
CA ILE A 234 7.35 26.28 0.80
C ILE A 234 6.75 24.88 0.68
N THR A 235 5.83 24.52 1.59
CA THR A 235 5.16 23.22 1.60
C THR A 235 3.74 23.34 2.17
N PRO A 236 2.79 22.49 1.77
CA PRO A 236 1.45 22.47 2.37
C PRO A 236 1.46 22.00 3.82
N GLN A 237 0.51 22.53 4.61
CA GLN A 237 0.19 21.99 5.92
C GLN A 237 -0.16 20.49 5.82
N HIS A 238 0.06 19.75 6.89
CA HIS A 238 -0.18 18.29 6.98
C HIS A 238 0.58 17.41 5.97
N GLY A 239 1.58 17.97 5.25
CA GLY A 239 2.47 17.17 4.41
C GLY A 239 3.33 16.22 5.24
N TYR A 240 3.66 15.05 4.66
CA TYR A 240 4.58 14.08 5.24
C TYR A 240 5.60 13.61 4.20
N PHE A 241 6.88 13.85 4.46
CA PHE A 241 7.97 13.61 3.50
C PHE A 241 9.04 12.64 4.04
N GLY A 242 8.95 12.19 5.27
CA GLY A 242 9.87 11.20 5.82
C GLY A 242 10.28 11.41 7.27
N ASN A 243 11.34 10.69 7.69
CA ASN A 243 11.84 10.62 9.06
C ASN A 243 13.32 11.00 9.21
N THR A 244 13.97 11.55 8.17
CA THR A 244 15.29 12.20 8.30
C THR A 244 15.09 13.61 8.86
N THR A 245 16.12 14.22 9.44
CA THR A 245 16.00 15.54 10.06
C THR A 245 15.40 16.58 9.10
N GLY A 246 15.94 16.69 7.88
CA GLY A 246 15.43 17.67 6.91
C GLY A 246 14.00 17.36 6.44
N THR A 247 13.63 16.09 6.31
CA THR A 247 12.24 15.72 5.94
C THR A 247 11.25 15.88 7.09
N VAL A 248 11.67 15.69 8.34
CA VAL A 248 10.82 16.01 9.52
C VAL A 248 10.57 17.51 9.58
N ASP A 249 11.59 18.32 9.31
CA ASP A 249 11.51 19.78 9.30
C ASP A 249 10.46 20.33 8.32
N ILE A 250 10.28 19.69 7.16
CA ILE A 250 9.26 20.06 6.17
C ILE A 250 7.95 19.30 6.31
N SER A 251 7.86 18.32 7.21
CA SER A 251 6.66 17.52 7.43
C SER A 251 5.77 18.16 8.50
N ALA A 252 4.92 19.10 8.11
CA ALA A 252 4.05 19.83 9.03
C ALA A 252 3.17 18.91 9.88
N TYR A 253 2.78 17.75 9.37
CA TYR A 253 2.12 16.69 10.12
C TYR A 253 2.88 16.31 11.41
N LYS A 254 4.23 16.37 11.40
CA LYS A 254 5.07 15.98 12.56
C LYS A 254 5.12 17.06 13.64
N PHE A 255 5.30 18.32 13.27
CA PHE A 255 5.50 19.41 14.23
C PHE A 255 4.24 20.22 14.57
N ALA A 256 3.19 20.16 13.73
CA ALA A 256 1.97 20.92 13.95
C ALA A 256 1.07 20.34 15.07
N SER A 257 1.21 19.07 15.43
CA SER A 257 0.39 18.43 16.45
C SER A 257 0.71 18.95 17.87
N PRO A 258 -0.29 19.03 18.78
CA PRO A 258 -0.05 19.45 20.18
C PRO A 258 1.01 18.61 20.88
N LYS A 259 1.03 17.29 20.63
CA LYS A 259 2.01 16.37 21.21
C LYS A 259 3.44 16.65 20.71
N ALA A 260 3.59 16.98 19.46
CA ALA A 260 4.89 17.32 18.87
C ALA A 260 5.43 18.62 19.47
N ARG A 261 4.57 19.63 19.58
CA ARG A 261 4.92 20.92 20.22
C ARG A 261 5.31 20.74 21.68
N ALA A 262 4.58 19.92 22.43
CA ALA A 262 4.93 19.56 23.82
C ALA A 262 6.27 18.82 23.90
N GLY A 263 6.67 18.08 22.86
CA GLY A 263 7.96 17.42 22.71
C GLY A 263 9.08 18.32 22.19
N GLY A 264 8.84 19.63 22.03
CA GLY A 264 9.84 20.60 21.58
C GLY A 264 10.03 20.70 20.07
N LEU A 265 9.19 20.05 19.26
CA LEU A 265 9.20 20.24 17.82
C LEU A 265 8.49 21.54 17.43
N SER A 266 9.11 22.33 16.55
CA SER A 266 8.55 23.57 16.02
C SER A 266 8.82 23.68 14.53
N GLN A 267 8.08 24.55 13.87
CA GLN A 267 8.34 24.89 12.46
C GLN A 267 9.69 25.62 12.37
N PRO A 268 10.61 25.12 11.52
CA PRO A 268 11.88 25.80 11.27
C PRO A 268 11.68 27.12 10.50
N ASP A 269 12.58 28.09 10.70
CA ASP A 269 12.52 29.41 10.06
C ASP A 269 12.62 29.36 8.54
N TRP A 270 13.20 28.30 7.98
CA TRP A 270 13.37 28.11 6.55
C TRP A 270 12.20 27.36 5.88
N VAL A 271 11.14 27.01 6.61
CA VAL A 271 9.96 26.33 6.11
C VAL A 271 8.75 27.23 6.20
N HIS A 272 8.07 27.41 5.08
CA HIS A 272 6.88 28.25 4.96
C HIS A 272 5.67 27.39 4.61
N LEU A 273 4.63 27.46 5.42
CA LEU A 273 3.44 26.63 5.27
C LEU A 273 2.34 27.37 4.50
N VAL A 274 1.76 26.69 3.53
CA VAL A 274 0.51 27.09 2.87
C VAL A 274 -0.60 26.13 3.25
N ASP A 275 -1.86 26.53 3.10
CA ASP A 275 -2.98 25.64 3.35
C ASP A 275 -2.97 24.47 2.38
N VAL A 276 -3.47 23.32 2.82
CA VAL A 276 -3.80 22.21 1.91
C VAL A 276 -4.90 22.69 0.97
N ALA A 277 -4.69 22.52 -0.33
CA ALA A 277 -5.67 22.90 -1.34
C ALA A 277 -6.86 21.91 -1.34
N ASP A 278 -7.65 21.96 -0.27
CA ASP A 278 -8.85 21.15 -0.05
C ASP A 278 -10.11 21.93 -0.44
N ASP A 279 -10.72 21.58 -1.57
CA ASP A 279 -11.92 22.22 -2.06
C ASP A 279 -13.22 21.76 -1.35
N TYR A 280 -13.14 20.73 -0.52
CA TYR A 280 -14.29 20.30 0.27
C TYR A 280 -14.37 21.01 1.62
N ARG A 281 -13.26 21.03 2.40
CA ARG A 281 -13.24 21.54 3.79
C ARG A 281 -12.51 22.87 3.93
N GLY A 282 -11.58 23.16 3.03
CA GLY A 282 -10.72 24.34 3.06
C GLY A 282 -11.42 25.67 2.80
N GLN A 283 -10.66 26.74 2.71
CA GLN A 283 -11.18 28.10 2.56
C GLN A 283 -11.90 28.34 1.23
N TYR A 284 -11.35 27.82 0.12
CA TYR A 284 -11.90 27.97 -1.22
C TYR A 284 -12.55 26.66 -1.64
N ARG A 285 -13.82 26.73 -2.01
CA ARG A 285 -14.71 25.58 -2.19
C ARG A 285 -14.77 25.11 -3.64
N ARG A 286 -15.27 23.88 -3.85
CA ARG A 286 -15.39 23.21 -5.16
C ARG A 286 -16.24 23.95 -6.18
N ASP A 287 -17.18 24.76 -5.72
CA ASP A 287 -18.02 25.63 -6.54
C ASP A 287 -17.33 26.94 -6.98
N ASP A 288 -16.23 27.32 -6.34
CA ASP A 288 -15.39 28.42 -6.76
C ASP A 288 -14.41 27.97 -7.86
N LYS A 289 -14.65 28.44 -9.09
CA LYS A 289 -13.79 28.12 -10.23
C LYS A 289 -12.36 28.65 -10.11
N ALA A 290 -12.13 29.64 -9.26
CA ALA A 290 -10.82 30.21 -8.99
C ALA A 290 -10.10 29.53 -7.82
N ALA A 291 -10.67 28.50 -7.19
CA ALA A 291 -10.11 27.87 -6.00
C ALA A 291 -8.64 27.48 -6.17
N GLY A 292 -8.25 26.90 -7.31
CA GLY A 292 -6.87 26.54 -7.60
C GLY A 292 -5.93 27.72 -7.60
N GLU A 293 -6.29 28.81 -8.28
CA GLU A 293 -5.51 30.05 -8.31
C GLU A 293 -5.44 30.70 -6.92
N LEU A 294 -6.56 30.76 -6.19
CA LEU A 294 -6.64 31.37 -4.85
C LEU A 294 -5.75 30.64 -3.83
N TYR A 295 -5.74 29.31 -3.85
CA TYR A 295 -4.79 28.54 -3.03
C TYR A 295 -3.33 28.81 -3.45
N ALA A 296 -3.05 28.88 -4.73
CA ALA A 296 -1.71 29.15 -5.24
C ALA A 296 -1.21 30.56 -4.90
N GLN A 297 -2.11 31.55 -4.72
CA GLN A 297 -1.75 32.89 -4.28
C GLN A 297 -1.05 32.92 -2.92
N GLN A 298 -1.32 31.97 -2.03
CA GLN A 298 -0.59 31.86 -0.75
C GLN A 298 0.89 31.60 -0.98
N VAL A 299 1.23 30.77 -1.97
CA VAL A 299 2.64 30.56 -2.39
C VAL A 299 3.25 31.87 -2.89
N ALA A 300 2.54 32.62 -3.72
CA ALA A 300 3.00 33.91 -4.22
C ALA A 300 3.23 34.94 -3.09
N GLN A 301 2.37 34.94 -2.06
CA GLN A 301 2.52 35.81 -0.88
C GLN A 301 3.79 35.47 -0.08
N HIS A 302 4.08 34.18 0.17
CA HIS A 302 5.33 33.77 0.81
C HIS A 302 6.54 34.19 -0.02
N ILE A 303 6.51 33.99 -1.34
CA ILE A 303 7.59 34.41 -2.25
C ILE A 303 7.83 35.94 -2.16
N ALA A 304 6.76 36.74 -2.11
CA ALA A 304 6.87 38.20 -1.97
C ALA A 304 7.50 38.60 -0.62
N THR A 305 7.11 37.92 0.45
CA THR A 305 7.69 38.12 1.79
C THR A 305 9.18 37.79 1.82
N LEU A 306 9.58 36.63 1.28
CA LEU A 306 10.99 36.22 1.17
C LEU A 306 11.80 37.27 0.41
N LYS A 307 11.28 37.70 -0.73
CA LYS A 307 11.94 38.75 -1.54
C LYS A 307 12.14 40.07 -0.76
N THR A 308 11.12 40.46 0.02
CA THR A 308 11.21 41.68 0.85
C THR A 308 12.28 41.53 1.93
N ASN A 309 12.48 40.35 2.47
CA ASN A 309 13.49 40.02 3.47
C ASN A 309 14.89 39.82 2.87
N GLY A 310 15.04 39.88 1.53
CA GLY A 310 16.30 39.58 0.85
C GLY A 310 16.65 38.10 0.80
N GLU A 311 15.67 37.25 1.00
CA GLU A 311 15.80 35.79 0.97
C GLU A 311 15.36 35.21 -0.38
N GLN A 312 15.93 34.05 -0.73
CA GLN A 312 15.63 33.35 -1.98
C GLN A 312 14.97 32.01 -1.71
N LEU A 313 14.04 31.64 -2.59
CA LEU A 313 13.33 30.37 -2.54
C LEU A 313 14.18 29.24 -3.15
N ALA A 314 14.39 28.15 -2.39
CA ALA A 314 14.97 26.92 -2.93
C ALA A 314 13.92 26.10 -3.70
N GLY A 315 12.70 25.99 -3.17
CA GLY A 315 11.65 25.27 -3.88
C GLY A 315 10.33 25.16 -3.13
N PHE A 316 9.37 24.58 -3.83
CA PHE A 316 8.10 24.11 -3.32
C PHE A 316 8.09 22.58 -3.36
N ILE A 317 7.74 21.93 -2.26
CA ILE A 317 7.59 20.47 -2.17
C ILE A 317 6.19 20.12 -1.70
N ALA A 318 5.53 19.18 -2.39
CA ALA A 318 4.23 18.67 -2.02
C ALA A 318 4.05 17.21 -2.46
N GLU A 319 3.27 16.44 -1.67
CA GLU A 319 2.58 15.27 -2.21
C GLU A 319 1.63 15.78 -3.31
N THR A 320 1.66 15.18 -4.48
CA THR A 320 0.83 15.63 -5.63
C THR A 320 -0.67 15.57 -5.29
N PHE A 321 -1.08 14.52 -4.60
CA PHE A 321 -2.35 14.44 -3.89
C PHE A 321 -2.05 14.26 -2.40
N PRO A 322 -2.29 15.27 -1.55
CA PRO A 322 -2.03 15.19 -0.12
C PRO A 322 -2.72 14.00 0.54
N SER A 323 -1.95 12.95 0.79
CA SER A 323 -2.46 11.70 1.35
C SER A 323 -2.69 11.82 2.85
N VAL A 324 -1.64 12.20 3.59
CA VAL A 324 -1.74 12.41 5.05
C VAL A 324 -2.68 13.57 5.38
N GLY A 325 -2.80 14.55 4.48
CA GLY A 325 -3.78 15.63 4.58
C GLY A 325 -5.25 15.20 4.42
N GLY A 326 -5.53 13.92 4.07
CA GLY A 326 -6.89 13.39 3.97
C GLY A 326 -7.29 12.93 2.56
N GLN A 327 -6.37 12.37 1.80
CA GLN A 327 -6.61 11.89 0.42
C GLN A 327 -7.17 13.01 -0.48
N ILE A 328 -6.58 14.20 -0.41
CA ILE A 328 -7.08 15.39 -1.11
C ILE A 328 -6.74 15.31 -2.59
N VAL A 329 -7.71 15.65 -3.42
CA VAL A 329 -7.51 15.97 -4.85
C VAL A 329 -7.46 17.49 -4.95
N PRO A 330 -6.30 18.07 -5.31
CA PRO A 330 -6.20 19.53 -5.45
C PRO A 330 -7.19 20.07 -6.48
N PRO A 331 -7.71 21.30 -6.30
CA PRO A 331 -8.55 21.95 -7.30
C PRO A 331 -7.86 22.02 -8.68
N PRO A 332 -8.63 22.09 -9.78
CA PRO A 332 -8.06 22.28 -11.12
C PRO A 332 -7.06 23.43 -11.15
N ASP A 333 -6.00 23.28 -11.94
CA ASP A 333 -4.96 24.28 -12.23
C ASP A 333 -4.11 24.73 -11.02
N TYR A 334 -4.33 24.17 -9.82
CA TYR A 334 -3.59 24.56 -8.62
C TYR A 334 -2.08 24.46 -8.80
N LEU A 335 -1.57 23.28 -9.21
CA LEU A 335 -0.13 23.12 -9.40
C LEU A 335 0.41 23.90 -10.60
N GLN A 336 -0.39 24.22 -11.61
CA GLN A 336 0.03 25.07 -12.72
C GLN A 336 0.36 26.48 -12.22
N HIS A 337 -0.53 27.05 -11.39
CA HIS A 337 -0.31 28.35 -10.77
C HIS A 337 0.86 28.34 -9.80
N VAL A 338 0.96 27.33 -8.93
CA VAL A 338 2.07 27.18 -7.98
C VAL A 338 3.41 27.10 -8.71
N TYR A 339 3.54 26.23 -9.71
CA TYR A 339 4.79 26.01 -10.43
C TYR A 339 5.22 27.28 -11.20
N LYS A 340 4.25 28.03 -11.73
CA LYS A 340 4.52 29.33 -12.36
C LYS A 340 5.12 30.33 -11.36
N HIS A 341 4.53 30.46 -10.15
CA HIS A 341 5.05 31.36 -9.12
C HIS A 341 6.43 30.95 -8.64
N VAL A 342 6.63 29.66 -8.33
CA VAL A 342 7.89 29.10 -7.82
C VAL A 342 9.02 29.29 -8.82
N ARG A 343 8.81 28.91 -10.10
CA ARG A 343 9.83 29.06 -11.16
C ARG A 343 10.14 30.52 -11.48
N SER A 344 9.15 31.40 -11.44
CA SER A 344 9.38 32.84 -11.62
C SER A 344 10.23 33.45 -10.52
N ALA A 345 10.29 32.82 -9.34
CA ALA A 345 11.12 33.19 -8.22
C ALA A 345 12.49 32.48 -8.21
N GLY A 346 12.79 31.65 -9.21
CA GLY A 346 14.03 30.87 -9.31
C GLY A 346 14.04 29.58 -8.46
N GLY A 347 12.95 29.21 -7.81
CA GLY A 347 12.80 27.99 -7.03
C GLY A 347 12.46 26.78 -7.88
N LEU A 348 12.62 25.57 -7.32
CA LEU A 348 12.28 24.30 -7.96
C LEU A 348 10.94 23.74 -7.46
N CYS A 349 10.25 23.05 -8.35
CA CYS A 349 9.00 22.33 -8.05
C CYS A 349 9.30 20.84 -7.84
N ILE A 350 9.08 20.35 -6.61
CA ILE A 350 9.36 18.98 -6.20
C ILE A 350 8.03 18.27 -5.98
N ALA A 351 7.79 17.21 -6.76
CA ALA A 351 6.60 16.35 -6.64
C ALA A 351 6.94 15.06 -5.86
N ASP A 352 6.30 14.88 -4.72
CA ASP A 352 6.34 13.61 -3.99
C ASP A 352 5.24 12.68 -4.54
N GLU A 353 5.65 11.69 -5.32
CA GLU A 353 4.80 10.65 -5.92
C GLU A 353 4.83 9.33 -5.14
N VAL A 354 5.36 9.31 -3.93
CA VAL A 354 5.49 8.12 -3.09
C VAL A 354 4.15 7.46 -2.79
N GLN A 355 3.04 8.20 -2.86
CA GLN A 355 1.69 7.70 -2.59
C GLN A 355 0.84 7.50 -3.84
N THR A 356 1.12 8.23 -4.90
CA THR A 356 0.25 8.41 -6.08
C THR A 356 0.80 7.78 -7.35
N GLY A 357 2.11 7.63 -7.44
CA GLY A 357 2.76 7.16 -8.65
C GLY A 357 2.51 5.69 -9.02
N LEU A 358 3.01 5.33 -10.18
CA LEU A 358 3.04 3.98 -10.76
C LEU A 358 1.65 3.41 -11.10
N GLY A 359 0.77 4.25 -11.66
CA GLY A 359 -0.51 3.81 -12.22
C GLY A 359 -1.64 3.60 -11.20
N ARG A 360 -1.44 3.90 -9.90
CA ARG A 360 -2.47 3.75 -8.86
C ARG A 360 -3.72 4.57 -9.16
N LEU A 361 -3.57 5.71 -9.81
CA LEU A 361 -4.67 6.61 -10.13
C LEU A 361 -5.54 6.14 -11.32
N GLY A 362 -5.15 5.08 -12.00
CA GLY A 362 -5.91 4.51 -13.11
C GLY A 362 -5.83 5.32 -14.40
N ASP A 363 -6.23 6.58 -14.38
CA ASP A 363 -6.17 7.48 -15.54
C ASP A 363 -4.79 8.12 -15.73
N PHE A 364 -3.96 8.16 -14.69
CA PHE A 364 -2.67 8.83 -14.65
C PHE A 364 -1.60 7.89 -14.08
N TYR A 365 -0.42 7.87 -14.68
CA TYR A 365 0.71 7.08 -14.18
C TYR A 365 1.36 7.77 -12.98
N PHE A 366 1.43 9.12 -13.01
CA PHE A 366 1.85 9.97 -11.90
C PHE A 366 0.77 11.02 -11.58
N GLY A 367 0.71 11.45 -10.31
CA GLY A 367 -0.29 12.42 -9.87
C GLY A 367 -0.13 13.80 -10.53
N PHE A 368 1.09 14.23 -10.84
CA PHE A 368 1.33 15.52 -11.49
C PHE A 368 0.72 15.62 -12.90
N GLU A 369 0.47 14.48 -13.57
CA GLU A 369 -0.17 14.45 -14.89
C GLU A 369 -1.61 14.96 -14.82
N GLN A 370 -2.32 14.68 -13.72
CA GLN A 370 -3.69 15.14 -13.51
C GLN A 370 -3.77 16.68 -13.49
N GLN A 371 -2.74 17.34 -12.98
CA GLN A 371 -2.64 18.79 -12.96
C GLN A 371 -1.96 19.36 -14.23
N GLN A 372 -1.61 18.50 -15.20
CA GLN A 372 -0.96 18.89 -16.47
C GLN A 372 0.32 19.71 -16.27
N VAL A 373 1.14 19.32 -15.32
CA VAL A 373 2.43 19.95 -15.02
C VAL A 373 3.57 18.95 -15.12
N VAL A 374 4.79 19.44 -15.40
CA VAL A 374 6.03 18.66 -15.29
C VAL A 374 6.83 19.26 -14.15
N PRO A 375 7.11 18.53 -13.06
CA PRO A 375 7.95 19.01 -11.96
C PRO A 375 9.43 19.12 -12.37
N ASP A 376 10.24 19.69 -11.50
CA ASP A 376 11.70 19.77 -11.69
C ASP A 376 12.41 18.60 -11.02
N VAL A 377 11.79 18.03 -9.98
CA VAL A 377 12.23 16.83 -9.26
C VAL A 377 11.00 15.97 -8.94
N VAL A 378 11.09 14.67 -9.20
CA VAL A 378 10.10 13.66 -8.82
C VAL A 378 10.71 12.71 -7.80
N VAL A 379 9.98 12.42 -6.74
CA VAL A 379 10.36 11.49 -5.69
C VAL A 379 9.47 10.26 -5.73
N LEU A 380 10.08 9.06 -5.81
CA LEU A 380 9.41 7.76 -5.77
C LEU A 380 9.86 6.96 -4.56
N GLY A 381 8.98 6.12 -4.06
CA GLY A 381 9.25 5.22 -2.93
C GLY A 381 8.18 4.16 -2.83
N LYS A 382 7.96 3.60 -1.64
CA LYS A 382 6.92 2.59 -1.33
C LYS A 382 6.62 1.59 -2.48
N PRO A 383 5.69 1.90 -3.43
CA PRO A 383 5.26 0.96 -4.46
C PRO A 383 6.37 0.48 -5.38
N ILE A 384 7.39 1.29 -5.65
CA ILE A 384 8.46 0.93 -6.59
C ILE A 384 9.28 -0.30 -6.16
N GLY A 385 9.28 -0.60 -4.86
CA GLY A 385 9.97 -1.76 -4.30
C GLY A 385 9.05 -2.92 -3.95
N ASN A 386 7.72 -2.76 -4.01
CA ASN A 386 6.73 -3.75 -3.57
C ASN A 386 7.07 -4.39 -2.20
N GLY A 387 7.50 -3.57 -1.23
CA GLY A 387 7.96 -4.01 0.08
C GLY A 387 9.48 -4.08 0.24
N HIS A 388 10.25 -4.17 -0.84
CA HIS A 388 11.70 -4.01 -0.78
C HIS A 388 12.08 -2.52 -0.63
N PRO A 389 13.07 -2.16 0.20
CA PRO A 389 13.44 -0.76 0.45
C PRO A 389 14.11 -0.13 -0.77
N ILE A 390 13.36 0.70 -1.50
CA ILE A 390 13.82 1.47 -2.66
C ILE A 390 13.23 2.88 -2.61
N GLY A 391 14.05 3.88 -2.91
CA GLY A 391 13.65 5.23 -3.25
C GLY A 391 14.35 5.67 -4.53
N VAL A 392 13.69 6.51 -5.31
CA VAL A 392 14.25 7.08 -6.54
C VAL A 392 13.98 8.56 -6.57
N VAL A 393 14.96 9.32 -7.02
CA VAL A 393 14.81 10.75 -7.37
C VAL A 393 15.08 10.89 -8.85
N VAL A 394 14.13 11.46 -9.59
CA VAL A 394 14.30 11.79 -11.00
C VAL A 394 14.31 13.30 -11.17
N THR A 395 15.25 13.81 -11.96
CA THR A 395 15.42 15.26 -12.11
C THR A 395 15.92 15.65 -13.50
N ARG A 396 15.96 16.96 -13.75
CA ARG A 396 16.49 17.56 -14.99
C ARG A 396 18.03 17.52 -15.02
N PRO A 397 18.65 17.36 -16.20
CA PRO A 397 20.12 17.36 -16.33
C PRO A 397 20.81 18.60 -15.73
N ALA A 398 20.22 19.79 -15.89
CA ALA A 398 20.79 21.01 -15.35
C ALA A 398 20.86 21.04 -13.82
N ILE A 399 19.85 20.46 -13.15
CA ILE A 399 19.80 20.36 -11.69
C ILE A 399 20.84 19.35 -11.20
N ALA A 400 20.92 18.20 -11.85
CA ALA A 400 21.92 17.18 -11.56
C ALA A 400 23.35 17.73 -11.77
N ALA A 401 23.58 18.50 -12.83
CA ALA A 401 24.88 19.14 -13.09
C ALA A 401 25.27 20.13 -11.97
N SER A 402 24.33 20.95 -11.48
CA SER A 402 24.60 21.85 -10.33
C SER A 402 24.99 21.06 -9.08
N PHE A 403 24.33 19.96 -8.80
CA PHE A 403 24.63 19.11 -7.65
C PHE A 403 25.99 18.42 -7.77
N ALA A 404 26.42 18.07 -8.99
CA ALA A 404 27.71 17.44 -9.25
C ALA A 404 28.92 18.36 -8.96
N HIS A 405 28.75 19.69 -8.82
CA HIS A 405 29.81 20.59 -8.38
C HIS A 405 30.07 20.51 -6.87
N GLY A 406 29.19 19.85 -6.10
CA GLY A 406 29.37 19.62 -4.67
C GLY A 406 30.19 18.37 -4.35
N PRO A 407 30.18 17.94 -3.09
CA PRO A 407 30.83 16.69 -2.69
C PRO A 407 30.18 15.47 -3.35
N GLU A 408 30.97 14.39 -3.52
CA GLU A 408 30.51 13.10 -4.05
C GLU A 408 29.19 12.67 -3.39
N PHE A 409 28.21 12.25 -4.20
CA PHE A 409 27.02 11.55 -3.71
C PHE A 409 27.26 10.05 -3.72
N PHE A 410 27.17 9.43 -2.57
CA PHE A 410 27.29 7.99 -2.41
C PHE A 410 26.24 7.46 -1.42
N SER A 411 25.59 6.37 -1.79
CA SER A 411 24.74 5.57 -0.92
C SER A 411 25.19 4.11 -0.99
N THR A 412 25.47 3.49 0.15
CA THR A 412 25.96 2.09 0.18
C THR A 412 24.97 1.12 -0.44
N PHE A 413 23.69 1.29 -0.17
CA PHE A 413 22.64 0.37 -0.62
C PHE A 413 21.76 0.95 -1.74
N GLY A 414 21.77 2.26 -1.93
CA GLY A 414 21.02 2.92 -3.01
C GLY A 414 21.49 2.43 -4.38
N GLY A 415 20.58 1.87 -5.17
CA GLY A 415 20.90 1.26 -6.45
C GLY A 415 21.69 -0.05 -6.34
N SER A 416 21.55 -0.81 -5.23
CA SER A 416 22.10 -2.17 -5.13
C SER A 416 21.54 -3.05 -6.25
N ASN A 417 22.28 -4.11 -6.61
CA ASN A 417 21.86 -4.99 -7.70
C ASN A 417 20.47 -5.59 -7.43
N LEU A 418 20.23 -6.02 -6.19
CA LEU A 418 18.95 -6.58 -5.76
C LEU A 418 17.82 -5.55 -5.88
N SER A 419 18.02 -4.33 -5.37
CA SER A 419 17.02 -3.27 -5.46
C SER A 419 16.66 -2.97 -6.92
N CYS A 420 17.66 -2.93 -7.80
CA CYS A 420 17.43 -2.62 -9.22
C CYS A 420 16.64 -3.71 -9.94
N VAL A 421 16.93 -5.01 -9.73
CA VAL A 421 16.16 -6.08 -10.37
C VAL A 421 14.73 -6.14 -9.82
N VAL A 422 14.55 -5.94 -8.51
CA VAL A 422 13.22 -5.87 -7.89
C VAL A 422 12.42 -4.70 -8.46
N GLY A 423 12.98 -3.48 -8.46
CA GLY A 423 12.29 -2.30 -8.97
C GLY A 423 11.94 -2.42 -10.46
N THR A 424 12.85 -2.94 -11.28
CA THR A 424 12.58 -3.21 -12.70
C THR A 424 11.41 -4.18 -12.87
N GLU A 425 11.41 -5.27 -12.09
CA GLU A 425 10.37 -6.29 -12.20
C GLU A 425 9.01 -5.78 -11.74
N VAL A 426 8.96 -4.96 -10.68
CA VAL A 426 7.72 -4.32 -10.23
C VAL A 426 7.11 -3.45 -11.35
N LEU A 427 7.92 -2.63 -12.02
CA LEU A 427 7.44 -1.80 -13.12
C LEU A 427 6.92 -2.64 -14.29
N ARG A 428 7.64 -3.73 -14.65
CA ARG A 428 7.19 -4.67 -15.69
C ARG A 428 5.88 -5.35 -15.34
N ILE A 429 5.69 -5.78 -14.09
CA ILE A 429 4.44 -6.40 -13.64
C ILE A 429 3.27 -5.42 -13.78
N VAL A 430 3.45 -4.14 -13.44
CA VAL A 430 2.40 -3.12 -13.63
C VAL A 430 1.96 -3.06 -15.08
N GLU A 431 2.90 -3.14 -16.04
CA GLU A 431 2.61 -3.14 -17.47
C GLU A 431 2.01 -4.47 -17.95
N ASP A 432 2.71 -5.60 -17.70
CA ASP A 432 2.36 -6.92 -18.19
C ASP A 432 0.99 -7.39 -17.70
N GLU A 433 0.67 -7.12 -16.43
CA GLU A 433 -0.60 -7.51 -15.81
C GLU A 433 -1.67 -6.40 -15.93
N GLN A 434 -1.38 -5.33 -16.67
CA GLN A 434 -2.32 -4.22 -16.93
C GLN A 434 -2.90 -3.62 -15.65
N LEU A 435 -2.07 -3.50 -14.59
CA LEU A 435 -2.54 -3.11 -13.26
C LEU A 435 -3.07 -1.66 -13.19
N MET A 436 -2.58 -0.77 -14.05
CA MET A 436 -3.13 0.58 -14.18
C MET A 436 -4.58 0.55 -14.71
N ASN A 437 -4.87 -0.30 -15.71
CA ASN A 437 -6.23 -0.48 -16.21
C ASN A 437 -7.13 -1.09 -15.13
N ASN A 438 -6.62 -2.08 -14.39
CA ASN A 438 -7.35 -2.65 -13.26
C ASN A 438 -7.65 -1.59 -12.18
N ALA A 439 -6.69 -0.71 -11.87
CA ALA A 439 -6.91 0.39 -10.92
C ALA A 439 -8.01 1.35 -11.40
N GLN A 440 -8.09 1.62 -12.70
CA GLN A 440 -9.14 2.44 -13.28
C GLN A 440 -10.52 1.76 -13.14
N ASP A 441 -10.64 0.49 -13.52
CA ASP A 441 -11.91 -0.23 -13.54
C ASP A 441 -12.43 -0.52 -12.13
N MET A 442 -11.56 -0.98 -11.24
CA MET A 442 -11.90 -1.21 -9.83
C MET A 442 -12.19 0.11 -9.11
N GLY A 443 -11.46 1.17 -9.48
CA GLY A 443 -11.74 2.52 -9.01
C GLY A 443 -13.15 3.00 -9.39
N LYS A 444 -13.55 2.85 -10.65
CA LYS A 444 -14.92 3.20 -11.10
C LYS A 444 -15.99 2.45 -10.30
N LEU A 445 -15.79 1.14 -10.10
CA LEU A 445 -16.70 0.31 -9.30
C LEU A 445 -16.77 0.78 -7.84
N LEU A 446 -15.62 1.02 -7.22
CA LEU A 446 -15.52 1.48 -5.84
C LEU A 446 -16.17 2.85 -5.65
N PHE A 447 -15.89 3.83 -6.51
CA PHE A 447 -16.51 5.16 -6.46
C PHE A 447 -18.03 5.11 -6.65
N ALA A 448 -18.52 4.28 -7.57
CA ALA A 448 -19.96 4.12 -7.79
C ALA A 448 -20.65 3.59 -6.51
N GLY A 449 -20.06 2.58 -5.87
CA GLY A 449 -20.56 2.03 -4.61
C GLY A 449 -20.49 3.04 -3.46
N LEU A 450 -19.35 3.69 -3.25
CA LEU A 450 -19.17 4.68 -2.19
C LEU A 450 -20.10 5.89 -2.34
N ARG A 451 -20.37 6.36 -3.55
CA ARG A 451 -21.35 7.43 -3.80
C ARG A 451 -22.79 6.96 -3.53
N LYS A 452 -23.08 5.68 -3.72
CA LYS A 452 -24.37 5.12 -3.27
C LYS A 452 -24.44 5.16 -1.74
N LEU A 453 -23.43 4.69 -1.04
CA LEU A 453 -23.38 4.75 0.43
C LEU A 453 -23.46 6.19 0.97
N GLN A 454 -22.83 7.15 0.30
CA GLN A 454 -22.92 8.57 0.66
C GLN A 454 -24.36 9.10 0.66
N ARG A 455 -25.20 8.64 -0.26
CA ARG A 455 -26.63 9.02 -0.29
C ARG A 455 -27.45 8.35 0.83
N GLU A 456 -27.02 7.19 1.29
CA GLU A 456 -27.74 6.39 2.29
C GLU A 456 -27.28 6.67 3.73
N HIS A 457 -26.06 7.21 3.90
CA HIS A 457 -25.43 7.47 5.19
C HIS A 457 -24.98 8.94 5.30
N ALA A 458 -25.72 9.75 6.04
CA ALA A 458 -25.46 11.19 6.20
C ALA A 458 -24.09 11.51 6.84
N CYS A 459 -23.46 10.55 7.50
CA CYS A 459 -22.11 10.70 8.05
C CYS A 459 -21.00 10.64 6.99
N ILE A 460 -21.30 10.25 5.75
CA ILE A 460 -20.34 10.32 4.63
C ILE A 460 -20.48 11.69 3.96
N GLY A 461 -19.57 12.60 4.27
CA GLY A 461 -19.59 13.97 3.78
C GLY A 461 -19.03 14.12 2.36
N ASP A 462 -17.91 13.46 2.06
CA ASP A 462 -17.27 13.51 0.75
C ASP A 462 -16.64 12.17 0.36
N VAL A 463 -16.63 11.89 -0.94
CA VAL A 463 -15.94 10.75 -1.54
C VAL A 463 -15.07 11.28 -2.66
N ARG A 464 -13.75 11.17 -2.52
CA ARG A 464 -12.76 11.78 -3.43
C ARG A 464 -11.59 10.86 -3.76
N GLY A 465 -10.89 11.15 -4.84
CA GLY A 465 -9.72 10.41 -5.30
C GLY A 465 -9.78 10.03 -6.77
N PHE A 466 -8.83 9.18 -7.19
CA PHE A 466 -8.75 8.60 -8.53
C PHE A 466 -8.30 7.14 -8.43
N GLY A 467 -8.82 6.29 -9.31
CA GLY A 467 -8.46 4.88 -9.35
C GLY A 467 -8.57 4.22 -7.98
N LEU A 468 -7.45 3.66 -7.50
CA LEU A 468 -7.34 3.03 -6.17
C LEU A 468 -6.62 3.92 -5.13
N PHE A 469 -6.76 5.23 -5.25
CA PHE A 469 -6.41 6.23 -4.25
C PHE A 469 -7.70 6.93 -3.82
N VAL A 470 -8.31 6.48 -2.71
CA VAL A 470 -9.66 6.87 -2.33
C VAL A 470 -9.71 7.35 -0.89
N GLY A 471 -10.39 8.48 -0.68
CA GLY A 471 -10.73 9.03 0.63
C GLY A 471 -12.24 9.12 0.82
N VAL A 472 -12.72 8.68 1.99
CA VAL A 472 -14.12 8.84 2.42
C VAL A 472 -14.13 9.70 3.66
N ASP A 473 -14.55 10.94 3.53
CA ASP A 473 -14.54 11.94 4.62
C ASP A 473 -15.80 11.78 5.47
N LEU A 474 -15.61 11.45 6.75
CA LEU A 474 -16.70 11.26 7.70
C LEU A 474 -16.97 12.54 8.50
N ILE A 475 -18.24 12.87 8.60
CA ILE A 475 -18.74 14.07 9.28
C ILE A 475 -19.82 13.73 10.30
N SER A 476 -19.88 14.51 11.37
CA SER A 476 -20.94 14.42 12.39
C SER A 476 -22.09 15.40 12.15
N ASP A 477 -21.88 16.38 11.28
CA ASP A 477 -22.87 17.40 10.94
C ASP A 477 -22.70 17.82 9.46
N PRO A 478 -23.71 17.65 8.62
CA PRO A 478 -23.65 17.96 7.20
C PRO A 478 -23.45 19.44 6.86
N ASP A 479 -24.03 20.34 7.68
CA ASP A 479 -24.00 21.78 7.40
C ASP A 479 -22.63 22.38 7.71
N SER A 480 -22.08 22.09 8.88
CA SER A 480 -20.76 22.56 9.31
C SER A 480 -19.62 21.69 8.77
N ARG A 481 -19.90 20.50 8.25
CA ARG A 481 -18.93 19.48 7.84
C ARG A 481 -17.98 19.10 8.99
N LYS A 482 -18.48 19.10 10.23
CA LYS A 482 -17.68 18.81 11.40
C LYS A 482 -17.07 17.40 11.32
N PRO A 483 -15.74 17.23 11.48
CA PRO A 483 -15.10 15.92 11.41
C PRO A 483 -15.68 14.92 12.41
N ALA A 484 -15.82 13.66 12.00
CA ALA A 484 -16.35 12.59 12.82
C ALA A 484 -15.25 11.57 13.18
N THR A 485 -14.21 11.99 13.89
CA THR A 485 -13.05 11.19 14.28
C THR A 485 -13.44 9.90 15.00
N GLN A 486 -14.38 9.95 15.93
CA GLN A 486 -14.83 8.77 16.68
C GLN A 486 -15.55 7.75 15.79
N ILE A 487 -16.33 8.23 14.82
CA ILE A 487 -16.99 7.37 13.84
C ILE A 487 -15.94 6.71 12.94
N ALA A 488 -14.94 7.46 12.48
CA ALA A 488 -13.88 6.91 11.65
C ALA A 488 -13.05 5.84 12.39
N ASP A 489 -12.73 6.07 13.65
CA ASP A 489 -12.02 5.08 14.46
C ASP A 489 -12.87 3.83 14.72
N TYR A 490 -14.17 3.99 15.00
CA TYR A 490 -15.11 2.86 15.12
C TYR A 490 -15.15 2.05 13.82
N VAL A 491 -15.42 2.72 12.69
CA VAL A 491 -15.53 2.05 11.39
C VAL A 491 -14.25 1.31 11.03
N LYS A 492 -13.09 1.93 11.22
CA LYS A 492 -11.79 1.31 10.94
C LYS A 492 -11.59 0.02 11.75
N ASN A 493 -11.86 0.03 13.05
CA ASN A 493 -11.69 -1.13 13.90
C ASN A 493 -12.75 -2.20 13.61
N ARG A 494 -14.00 -1.80 13.40
CA ARG A 494 -15.09 -2.72 13.08
C ARG A 494 -14.91 -3.42 11.72
N MET A 495 -14.40 -2.70 10.70
CA MET A 495 -14.01 -3.30 9.42
C MET A 495 -12.85 -4.30 9.59
N CYS A 496 -11.91 -4.02 10.49
CA CYS A 496 -10.84 -4.96 10.82
C CYS A 496 -11.39 -6.25 11.45
N GLU A 497 -12.41 -6.19 12.30
CA GLU A 497 -13.13 -7.36 12.84
C GLU A 497 -13.83 -8.16 11.72
N GLU A 498 -14.35 -7.48 10.68
CA GLU A 498 -14.85 -8.11 9.46
C GLU A 498 -13.74 -8.55 8.48
N ARG A 499 -12.47 -8.55 8.94
CA ARG A 499 -11.27 -8.95 8.17
C ARG A 499 -11.01 -8.10 6.92
N ILE A 500 -11.34 -6.83 6.99
CA ILE A 500 -11.01 -5.84 5.95
C ILE A 500 -10.15 -4.75 6.56
N LEU A 501 -8.91 -4.64 6.08
CA LEU A 501 -7.97 -3.63 6.58
C LEU A 501 -8.19 -2.32 5.86
N MET A 502 -8.41 -1.25 6.62
CA MET A 502 -8.41 0.13 6.14
C MET A 502 -7.81 1.06 7.18
N GLY A 503 -7.46 2.27 6.78
CA GLY A 503 -6.89 3.28 7.68
C GLY A 503 -7.76 4.51 7.79
N SER A 504 -7.39 5.40 8.70
CA SER A 504 -7.88 6.77 8.75
C SER A 504 -6.73 7.75 8.62
N GLU A 505 -6.99 8.90 8.03
CA GLU A 505 -6.03 9.98 7.77
C GLU A 505 -6.75 11.34 7.89
N GLY A 506 -6.01 12.40 7.59
CA GLY A 506 -6.48 13.77 7.67
C GLY A 506 -6.13 14.41 9.00
N PRO A 507 -6.25 15.75 9.11
CA PRO A 507 -5.93 16.50 10.32
C PRO A 507 -6.67 16.01 11.56
N ASP A 508 -7.88 15.52 11.38
CA ASP A 508 -8.78 15.05 12.43
C ASP A 508 -8.97 13.52 12.44
N ASP A 509 -8.14 12.76 11.71
CA ASP A 509 -8.23 11.29 11.58
C ASP A 509 -9.64 10.80 11.17
N ASN A 510 -10.39 11.61 10.43
CA ASN A 510 -11.80 11.36 10.07
C ASN A 510 -12.00 10.90 8.63
N VAL A 511 -10.95 10.77 7.84
CA VAL A 511 -11.01 10.34 6.45
C VAL A 511 -10.60 8.87 6.35
N LEU A 512 -11.53 8.00 6.01
CA LEU A 512 -11.20 6.60 5.73
C LEU A 512 -10.36 6.54 4.45
N LYS A 513 -9.24 5.85 4.56
CA LYS A 513 -8.26 5.69 3.50
C LYS A 513 -8.36 4.29 2.91
N ILE A 514 -8.68 4.23 1.61
CA ILE A 514 -8.79 2.98 0.86
C ILE A 514 -7.77 3.00 -0.27
N ARG A 515 -6.73 2.15 -0.17
CA ARG A 515 -5.61 2.05 -1.11
C ARG A 515 -5.08 0.62 -1.19
N PRO A 516 -5.87 -0.31 -1.73
CA PRO A 516 -5.45 -1.71 -1.84
C PRO A 516 -4.26 -1.87 -2.79
N PRO A 517 -3.58 -3.03 -2.76
CA PRO A 517 -2.76 -3.48 -3.88
C PRO A 517 -3.53 -3.44 -5.21
N LEU A 518 -2.85 -3.13 -6.32
CA LEU A 518 -3.51 -2.98 -7.62
C LEU A 518 -4.11 -4.28 -8.18
N THR A 519 -3.86 -5.40 -7.52
CA THR A 519 -4.37 -6.74 -7.87
C THR A 519 -5.78 -7.01 -7.36
N ILE A 520 -6.43 -6.06 -6.66
CA ILE A 520 -7.79 -6.24 -6.14
C ILE A 520 -8.79 -6.52 -7.27
N GLY A 521 -9.76 -7.40 -7.02
CA GLY A 521 -10.79 -7.78 -7.98
C GLY A 521 -12.17 -7.19 -7.67
N ALA A 522 -13.10 -7.37 -8.61
CA ALA A 522 -14.46 -6.83 -8.48
C ALA A 522 -15.24 -7.47 -7.31
N GLU A 523 -15.03 -8.76 -7.04
CA GLU A 523 -15.66 -9.46 -5.91
C GLU A 523 -15.21 -8.84 -4.59
N ASP A 524 -13.91 -8.55 -4.44
CA ASP A 524 -13.34 -7.96 -3.24
C ASP A 524 -13.81 -6.51 -3.03
N VAL A 525 -13.92 -5.73 -4.12
CA VAL A 525 -14.48 -4.38 -4.05
C VAL A 525 -15.95 -4.42 -3.62
N ASN A 526 -16.74 -5.35 -4.16
CA ASN A 526 -18.13 -5.52 -3.76
C ASN A 526 -18.26 -6.00 -2.31
N HIS A 527 -17.39 -6.90 -1.86
CA HIS A 527 -17.33 -7.36 -0.47
C HIS A 527 -17.00 -6.20 0.48
N LEU A 528 -15.97 -5.40 0.16
CA LEU A 528 -15.63 -4.21 0.92
C LEU A 528 -16.80 -3.24 1.05
N LEU A 529 -17.47 -2.94 -0.06
CA LEU A 529 -18.63 -2.04 -0.08
C LEU A 529 -19.81 -2.58 0.76
N HIS A 530 -20.08 -3.87 0.66
CA HIS A 530 -21.13 -4.54 1.43
C HIS A 530 -20.86 -4.48 2.94
N MET A 531 -19.62 -4.80 3.35
CA MET A 531 -19.25 -4.74 4.77
C MET A 531 -19.21 -3.31 5.28
N LEU A 532 -18.73 -2.35 4.48
CA LEU A 532 -18.75 -0.95 4.86
C LEU A 532 -20.19 -0.44 5.06
N ASP A 533 -21.12 -0.82 4.21
CA ASP A 533 -22.55 -0.51 4.37
C ASP A 533 -23.12 -1.07 5.68
N LYS A 534 -22.85 -2.35 5.96
CA LYS A 534 -23.22 -3.00 7.22
C LYS A 534 -22.72 -2.21 8.43
N VAL A 535 -21.44 -1.88 8.47
CA VAL A 535 -20.82 -1.13 9.58
C VAL A 535 -21.38 0.29 9.69
N MET A 536 -21.66 0.96 8.57
CA MET A 536 -22.30 2.28 8.59
C MET A 536 -23.73 2.24 9.13
N HIS A 537 -24.47 1.14 8.95
CA HIS A 537 -25.77 0.95 9.61
C HIS A 537 -25.65 0.77 11.13
N GLU A 538 -24.60 0.09 11.60
CA GLU A 538 -24.31 0.00 13.04
C GLU A 538 -24.06 1.42 13.65
N VAL A 539 -23.32 2.28 12.94
CA VAL A 539 -23.09 3.68 13.36
C VAL A 539 -24.38 4.45 13.52
N LYS A 540 -25.36 4.30 12.61
CA LYS A 540 -26.67 4.98 12.73
C LYS A 540 -27.39 4.62 14.04
N VAL A 541 -27.31 3.35 14.45
CA VAL A 541 -27.95 2.89 15.70
C VAL A 541 -27.25 3.45 16.93
N LEU A 542 -25.92 3.59 16.87
CA LEU A 542 -25.12 4.12 18.00
C LEU A 542 -25.26 5.64 18.18
N THR A 543 -25.64 6.35 17.12
CA THR A 543 -25.73 7.83 17.10
C THR A 543 -27.18 8.35 17.19
N ALA A 544 -28.18 7.48 17.10
CA ALA A 544 -29.61 7.76 17.28
C ALA A 544 -30.03 7.74 18.76
#